data_add81957445ae8ac8107a78a920e1ae4
#
_entry.id   add81957445ae8ac8107a78a920e1ae4
#
_cell.length_a   1.000
_cell.length_b   1.000
_cell.length_c   1.000
_cell.angle_alpha   90.00
_cell.angle_beta   90.00
_cell.angle_gamma   90.00
#
_symmetry.space_group_name_H-M   'P 1'
#
loop_
_entity.id
_entity.type
_entity.pdbx_description
1 polymer ?
#
loop_
_entity_poly.entity_id
_entity_poly.type
_entity_poly.pdbx_seq_one_letter_code
_entity_poly.pdbx_strand_id
1 'polypeptide(L)' 'MEDMKASAEKLRAEADYAEQIARSATDVQKRKLYERLAVHFKDLADEIEKVIADNKTE' A
#
# COMPACT_ATOMS: atom_id res chain seq x y z
N MET A 1 -10.99 -17.11 8.35
CA MET A 1 -9.54 -16.99 8.42
C MET A 1 -9.07 -15.91 7.46
N GLU A 2 -8.16 -15.06 7.90
CA GLU A 2 -7.73 -13.98 7.06
C GLU A 2 -6.81 -14.47 5.96
N ASP A 3 -7.03 -13.93 4.79
CA ASP A 3 -6.17 -14.21 3.64
C ASP A 3 -5.15 -13.09 3.52
N MET A 4 -3.92 -13.37 3.93
CA MET A 4 -2.86 -12.36 3.91
C MET A 4 -2.58 -11.85 2.51
N LYS A 5 -2.69 -12.74 1.52
CA LYS A 5 -2.47 -12.32 0.15
C LYS A 5 -3.52 -11.31 -0.28
N ALA A 6 -4.77 -11.53 0.08
CA ALA A 6 -5.82 -10.59 -0.25
C ALA A 6 -5.61 -9.27 0.46
N SER A 7 -5.11 -9.31 1.70
CA SER A 7 -4.81 -8.08 2.44
C SER A 7 -3.71 -7.29 1.76
N ALA A 8 -2.67 -7.96 1.29
CA ALA A 8 -1.59 -7.28 0.58
C ALA A 8 -2.09 -6.64 -0.71
N GLU A 9 -2.93 -7.37 -1.44
CA GLU A 9 -3.50 -6.83 -2.68
C GLU A 9 -4.37 -5.62 -2.42
N LYS A 10 -5.13 -5.65 -1.34
CA LYS A 10 -5.96 -4.53 -0.97
C LYS A 10 -5.12 -3.31 -0.64
N LEU A 11 -4.03 -3.51 0.09
CA LEU A 11 -3.13 -2.40 0.42
C LEU A 11 -2.49 -1.81 -0.83
N ARG A 12 -2.13 -2.64 -1.80
CA ARG A 12 -1.59 -2.13 -3.06
C ARG A 12 -2.63 -1.31 -3.81
N ALA A 13 -3.88 -1.74 -3.80
CA ALA A 13 -4.94 -0.98 -4.43
C ALA A 13 -5.14 0.37 -3.74
N GLU A 14 -5.06 0.38 -2.40
CA GLU A 14 -5.16 1.63 -1.67
C GLU A 14 -3.99 2.56 -2.00
N ALA A 15 -2.79 1.99 -2.18
CA ALA A 15 -1.63 2.78 -2.56
C ALA A 15 -1.85 3.44 -3.92
N ASP A 16 -2.38 2.69 -4.88
CA ASP A 16 -2.66 3.24 -6.20
C ASP A 16 -3.68 4.36 -6.13
N TYR A 17 -4.71 4.16 -5.31
CA TYR A 17 -5.74 5.17 -5.13
C TYR A 17 -5.14 6.45 -4.55
N ALA A 18 -4.28 6.30 -3.54
CA ALA A 18 -3.64 7.44 -2.93
C ALA A 18 -2.74 8.18 -3.92
N GLU A 19 -2.05 7.44 -4.79
CA GLU A 19 -1.23 8.06 -5.82
C GLU A 19 -2.08 8.88 -6.79
N GLN A 20 -3.24 8.37 -7.17
CA GLN A 20 -4.12 9.09 -8.07
C GLN A 20 -4.60 10.38 -7.45
N ILE A 21 -4.96 10.34 -6.17
CA ILE A 21 -5.39 11.55 -5.48
C ILE A 21 -4.23 12.55 -5.42
N ALA A 22 -3.02 12.06 -5.14
CA ALA A 22 -1.86 12.95 -5.09
C ALA A 22 -1.63 13.64 -6.42
N ARG A 23 -1.77 12.91 -7.52
CA ARG A 23 -1.53 13.48 -8.84
C ARG A 23 -2.56 14.54 -9.20
N SER A 24 -3.79 14.39 -8.76
CA SER A 24 -4.85 15.32 -9.09
C SER A 24 -5.00 16.44 -8.09
N ALA A 25 -4.26 16.39 -6.97
CA ALA A 25 -4.38 17.40 -5.94
C ALA A 25 -3.71 18.70 -6.38
N THR A 26 -4.43 19.81 -6.22
CA THR A 26 -3.86 21.12 -6.50
C THR A 26 -3.23 21.73 -5.27
N ASP A 27 -3.61 21.24 -4.10
CA ASP A 27 -3.07 21.72 -2.83
C ASP A 27 -1.80 20.95 -2.51
N VAL A 28 -0.70 21.68 -2.28
CA VAL A 28 0.59 21.05 -2.03
C VAL A 28 0.55 20.17 -0.79
N GLN A 29 -0.09 20.62 0.27
CA GLN A 29 -0.14 19.85 1.51
C GLN A 29 -0.91 18.55 1.30
N LYS A 30 -2.02 18.61 0.58
CA LYS A 30 -2.81 17.42 0.29
C LYS A 30 -2.02 16.44 -0.56
N ARG A 31 -1.31 16.96 -1.57
CA ARG A 31 -0.51 16.11 -2.43
C ARG A 31 0.57 15.39 -1.65
N LYS A 32 1.29 16.12 -0.79
CA LYS A 32 2.36 15.50 0.00
C LYS A 32 1.81 14.45 0.95
N LEU A 33 0.66 14.70 1.54
CA LEU A 33 0.04 13.74 2.44
C LEU A 33 -0.27 12.44 1.71
N TYR A 34 -0.89 12.55 0.54
CA TYR A 34 -1.29 11.34 -0.18
C TYR A 34 -0.11 10.62 -0.80
N GLU A 35 0.96 11.35 -1.14
CA GLU A 35 2.20 10.69 -1.58
C GLU A 35 2.78 9.84 -0.46
N ARG A 36 2.78 10.35 0.77
CA ARG A 36 3.26 9.58 1.91
C ARG A 36 2.37 8.39 2.20
N LEU A 37 1.07 8.59 2.09
CA LEU A 37 0.14 7.47 2.29
C LEU A 37 0.39 6.37 1.28
N ALA A 38 0.62 6.72 0.03
CA ALA A 38 0.88 5.72 -1.00
C ALA A 38 2.11 4.89 -0.66
N VAL A 39 3.19 5.55 -0.26
CA VAL A 39 4.41 4.85 0.12
C VAL A 39 4.16 3.95 1.33
N HIS A 40 3.44 4.46 2.31
CA HIS A 40 3.14 3.71 3.52
C HIS A 40 2.36 2.43 3.20
N PHE A 41 1.34 2.55 2.37
CA PHE A 41 0.55 1.39 1.99
C PHE A 41 1.39 0.36 1.24
N LYS A 42 2.28 0.82 0.36
CA LYS A 42 3.16 -0.10 -0.36
C LYS A 42 4.09 -0.82 0.59
N ASP A 43 4.64 -0.11 1.56
CA ASP A 43 5.53 -0.72 2.53
C ASP A 43 4.82 -1.79 3.34
N LEU A 44 3.58 -1.51 3.74
CA LEU A 44 2.80 -2.50 4.48
C LEU A 44 2.51 -3.73 3.64
N ALA A 45 2.17 -3.52 2.36
CA ALA A 45 1.94 -4.66 1.47
C ALA A 45 3.21 -5.49 1.32
N ASP A 46 4.36 -4.83 1.19
CA ASP A 46 5.63 -5.53 1.09
C ASP A 46 5.90 -6.37 2.33
N GLU A 47 5.61 -5.83 3.51
CA GLU A 47 5.81 -6.56 4.75
C GLU A 47 4.95 -7.81 4.81
N ILE A 48 3.69 -7.68 4.39
CA ILE A 48 2.80 -8.83 4.37
C ILE A 48 3.33 -9.89 3.40
N GLU A 49 3.78 -9.47 2.24
CA GLU A 49 4.31 -10.40 1.24
C GLU A 49 5.57 -11.10 1.73
N LYS A 50 6.38 -10.41 2.52
CA LYS A 50 7.55 -11.02 3.12
C LYS A 50 7.15 -12.15 4.07
N VAL A 51 6.13 -11.90 4.88
CA VAL A 51 5.67 -12.93 5.81
C VAL A 51 5.14 -14.13 5.05
N ILE A 52 4.40 -13.88 3.96
CA ILE A 52 3.90 -14.97 3.13
C ILE A 52 5.05 -15.78 2.56
N ALA A 53 6.07 -15.10 2.04
CA ALA A 53 7.21 -15.79 1.45
C ALA A 53 7.98 -16.60 2.50
N ASP A 54 8.15 -16.05 3.69
CA ASP A 54 8.84 -16.75 4.77
C ASP A 54 8.10 -18.01 5.15
N ASN A 55 6.78 -17.96 5.20
CA ASN A 55 5.99 -19.12 5.56
C ASN A 55 6.09 -20.20 4.50
N LYS A 56 6.29 -19.83 3.25
CA LYS A 56 6.38 -20.80 2.17
C LYS A 56 7.65 -21.61 2.23
N THR A 57 8.69 -21.09 2.86
CA THR A 57 9.97 -21.79 2.88
C THR A 57 10.00 -22.92 3.89
N GLU A 58 8.98 -23.07 4.67
CA GLU A 58 8.92 -24.21 5.60
C GLU A 58 8.43 -25.49 4.96
#